data_4d0571b38d85ee92b1aff0e2bd1456c0
#
_entry.id   4d0571b38d85ee92b1aff0e2bd1456c0
#
_cell.length_a   1.000
_cell.length_b   1.000
_cell.length_c   1.000
_cell.angle_alpha   90.00
_cell.angle_beta   90.00
_cell.angle_gamma   90.00
#
_symmetry.space_group_name_H-M   'P 1'
#
loop_
_entity.id
_entity.type
_entity.pdbx_description
1 polymer ?
#
loop_
_entity_poly.entity_id
_entity_poly.type
_entity_poly.pdbx_seq_one_letter_code
_entity_poly.pdbx_strand_id
1 'polypeptide(L)'
;QLAQYYVNNFGSAALRQKINERINRNHYQSELLSELLNVGFNNIWTTNFDNALEMNYQQRGILTNKVFKDPDFSNVDLYKRINIFKMNGDVSNLDGIVATQSDFEAYTDSHRVMLMFFKRELISNTFLFIGYSFTDHLVLDCLSEITRYLGESSNYHYTIMKNDKKDPYFKYFVEDLEKRYHIRVLLVDKYEEIPAVLADLNDRIRCKKVFFSGAFSAYNQSIEEYSHGFSRHVASSVLAADYRIVNGIGRRFGTHLIGYATEYLAKEGIKDIERHLIIRPFVAHDSDAEKKKRAAREKIIGQCGAAIFIFGDQDHNGQNNTSGVMEEFEIARQQHKTIIPIAYPGMVSSSIWNMVVQYGFSF
;
A
#
# COMPACT_ATOMS: atom_id res chain seq x y z
N GLN A 1 -14.16 4.07 -31.53
CA GLN A 1 -14.85 4.06 -32.86
C GLN A 1 -15.43 2.71 -33.21
N LEU A 2 -14.70 1.58 -33.15
CA LEU A 2 -15.17 0.23 -33.48
C LEU A 2 -16.44 -0.17 -32.71
N ALA A 3 -16.49 0.10 -31.40
CA ALA A 3 -17.68 -0.17 -30.58
C ALA A 3 -18.89 0.64 -31.03
N GLN A 4 -18.69 1.90 -31.44
CA GLN A 4 -19.75 2.73 -32.00
C GLN A 4 -20.30 2.18 -33.31
N TYR A 5 -19.41 1.76 -34.21
CA TYR A 5 -19.84 1.14 -35.48
C TYR A 5 -20.59 -0.18 -35.25
N TYR A 6 -20.19 -0.96 -34.27
CA TYR A 6 -20.89 -2.17 -33.88
C TYR A 6 -22.30 -1.85 -33.35
N VAL A 7 -22.44 -0.86 -32.47
CA VAL A 7 -23.74 -0.44 -31.94
C VAL A 7 -24.63 0.11 -33.03
N ASN A 8 -24.12 0.90 -33.96
CA ASN A 8 -24.90 1.42 -35.10
C ASN A 8 -25.50 0.32 -35.99
N ASN A 9 -24.86 -0.85 -36.07
CA ASN A 9 -25.32 -1.98 -36.90
C ASN A 9 -26.14 -3.00 -36.12
N PHE A 10 -25.82 -3.26 -34.84
CA PHE A 10 -26.37 -4.38 -34.06
C PHE A 10 -27.09 -3.97 -32.79
N GLY A 11 -27.04 -2.70 -32.44
CA GLY A 11 -27.62 -2.15 -31.20
C GLY A 11 -26.74 -2.30 -29.98
N SER A 12 -27.02 -1.48 -28.96
CA SER A 12 -26.23 -1.42 -27.72
C SER A 12 -26.32 -2.71 -26.89
N ALA A 13 -27.47 -3.38 -26.87
CA ALA A 13 -27.65 -4.64 -26.14
C ALA A 13 -26.73 -5.76 -26.65
N ALA A 14 -26.53 -5.84 -27.97
CA ALA A 14 -25.63 -6.83 -28.59
C ALA A 14 -24.17 -6.59 -28.20
N LEU A 15 -23.73 -5.34 -28.14
CA LEU A 15 -22.38 -5.00 -27.68
C LEU A 15 -22.16 -5.38 -26.22
N ARG A 16 -23.11 -5.04 -25.34
CA ARG A 16 -23.06 -5.33 -23.91
C ARG A 16 -23.03 -6.83 -23.64
N GLN A 17 -23.84 -7.59 -24.33
CA GLN A 17 -23.80 -9.07 -24.24
C GLN A 17 -22.42 -9.60 -24.64
N LYS A 18 -21.84 -9.13 -25.72
CA LYS A 18 -20.50 -9.54 -26.18
C LYS A 18 -19.38 -9.19 -25.18
N ILE A 19 -19.46 -8.02 -24.56
CA ILE A 19 -18.54 -7.61 -23.48
C ILE A 19 -18.66 -8.59 -22.30
N ASN A 20 -19.87 -8.87 -21.84
CA ASN A 20 -20.13 -9.77 -20.72
C ASN A 20 -19.61 -11.20 -20.99
N GLU A 21 -19.91 -11.75 -22.18
CA GLU A 21 -19.44 -13.09 -22.56
C GLU A 21 -17.91 -13.20 -22.62
N ARG A 22 -17.22 -12.13 -23.04
CA ARG A 22 -15.76 -12.14 -23.14
C ARG A 22 -15.07 -11.99 -21.81
N ILE A 23 -15.60 -11.15 -20.92
CA ILE A 23 -15.04 -10.90 -19.61
C ILE A 23 -15.21 -12.12 -18.70
N ASN A 24 -16.37 -12.76 -18.69
CA ASN A 24 -16.64 -13.92 -17.84
C ASN A 24 -15.83 -15.18 -18.17
N ARG A 25 -15.07 -15.20 -19.25
CA ARG A 25 -14.21 -16.34 -19.66
C ARG A 25 -12.78 -16.27 -19.11
N ASN A 26 -12.35 -15.18 -18.52
CA ASN A 26 -10.96 -14.98 -18.15
C ASN A 26 -10.70 -15.29 -16.67
N HIS A 27 -9.67 -16.08 -16.40
CA HIS A 27 -9.09 -16.23 -15.07
C HIS A 27 -8.08 -15.08 -14.85
N TYR A 28 -8.36 -14.23 -13.86
CA TYR A 28 -7.60 -13.01 -13.59
C TYR A 28 -6.52 -13.22 -12.53
N GLN A 29 -5.68 -14.23 -12.68
CA GLN A 29 -4.47 -14.35 -11.86
C GLN A 29 -3.27 -13.97 -12.71
N SER A 30 -2.53 -12.94 -12.25
CA SER A 30 -1.29 -12.53 -12.86
C SER A 30 -0.31 -12.03 -11.79
N GLU A 31 0.97 -12.19 -12.07
CA GLU A 31 2.04 -11.68 -11.21
C GLU A 31 1.91 -10.16 -11.03
N LEU A 32 1.58 -9.44 -12.10
CA LEU A 32 1.31 -8.00 -12.05
C LEU A 32 0.25 -7.62 -11.01
N LEU A 33 -0.90 -8.31 -11.02
CA LEU A 33 -1.96 -8.06 -10.03
C LEU A 33 -1.49 -8.40 -8.62
N SER A 34 -0.74 -9.49 -8.46
CA SER A 34 -0.19 -9.87 -7.16
C SER A 34 0.72 -8.78 -6.60
N GLU A 35 1.66 -8.27 -7.39
CA GLU A 35 2.59 -7.21 -6.95
C GLU A 35 1.88 -5.87 -6.75
N LEU A 36 0.91 -5.52 -7.60
CA LEU A 36 0.07 -4.34 -7.41
C LEU A 36 -0.62 -4.35 -6.02
N LEU A 37 -1.20 -5.50 -5.64
CA LEU A 37 -1.87 -5.65 -4.36
C LEU A 37 -0.88 -5.61 -3.18
N ASN A 38 0.36 -6.05 -3.37
CA ASN A 38 1.42 -6.01 -2.37
C ASN A 38 1.85 -4.58 -2.02
N VAL A 39 1.84 -3.65 -2.99
CA VAL A 39 2.14 -2.23 -2.77
C VAL A 39 1.15 -1.58 -1.80
N GLY A 40 -0.13 -2.02 -1.82
CA GLY A 40 -1.13 -1.62 -0.84
C GLY A 40 -1.72 -0.23 -1.07
N PHE A 41 -2.14 0.05 -2.29
CA PHE A 41 -2.88 1.27 -2.61
C PHE A 41 -4.26 1.28 -1.94
N ASN A 42 -4.67 2.42 -1.40
CA ASN A 42 -5.98 2.59 -0.77
C ASN A 42 -7.08 2.88 -1.79
N ASN A 43 -6.76 3.65 -2.83
CA ASN A 43 -7.67 4.03 -3.89
C ASN A 43 -7.11 3.55 -5.23
N ILE A 44 -7.90 2.79 -5.99
CA ILE A 44 -7.54 2.28 -7.31
C ILE A 44 -8.57 2.78 -8.31
N TRP A 45 -8.09 3.46 -9.34
CA TRP A 45 -8.88 3.92 -10.46
C TRP A 45 -8.64 3.01 -11.66
N THR A 46 -9.69 2.54 -12.29
CA THR A 46 -9.57 1.66 -13.46
C THR A 46 -10.60 2.00 -14.53
N THR A 47 -10.20 1.86 -15.77
CA THR A 47 -11.09 1.91 -16.92
C THR A 47 -11.61 0.53 -17.33
N ASN A 48 -11.17 -0.55 -16.65
CA ASN A 48 -11.60 -1.91 -16.92
C ASN A 48 -12.98 -2.20 -16.32
N PHE A 49 -13.76 -2.99 -17.03
CA PHE A 49 -15.11 -3.39 -16.59
C PHE A 49 -15.10 -4.64 -15.71
N ASP A 50 -14.04 -5.48 -15.80
CA ASP A 50 -13.94 -6.78 -15.13
C ASP A 50 -13.82 -6.69 -13.61
N ASN A 51 -13.93 -7.83 -12.93
CA ASN A 51 -13.80 -7.93 -11.48
C ASN A 51 -12.45 -8.49 -11.02
N ALA A 52 -11.38 -8.35 -11.84
CA ALA A 52 -10.07 -8.92 -11.55
C ALA A 52 -9.48 -8.39 -10.24
N LEU A 53 -9.55 -7.09 -10.00
CA LEU A 53 -9.06 -6.45 -8.78
C LEU A 53 -9.83 -6.95 -7.55
N GLU A 54 -11.15 -6.88 -7.59
CA GLU A 54 -12.03 -7.28 -6.49
C GLU A 54 -11.83 -8.75 -6.11
N MET A 55 -11.76 -9.64 -7.11
CA MET A 55 -11.55 -11.08 -6.87
C MET A 55 -10.19 -11.37 -6.23
N ASN A 56 -9.13 -10.70 -6.68
CA ASN A 56 -7.80 -10.87 -6.11
C ASN A 56 -7.72 -10.34 -4.66
N TYR A 57 -8.37 -9.22 -4.34
CA TYR A 57 -8.47 -8.73 -2.96
C TYR A 57 -9.29 -9.67 -2.09
N GLN A 58 -10.43 -10.16 -2.58
CA GLN A 58 -11.29 -11.10 -1.87
C GLN A 58 -10.56 -12.41 -1.53
N GLN A 59 -9.77 -12.96 -2.44
CA GLN A 59 -8.94 -14.15 -2.20
C GLN A 59 -7.93 -13.94 -1.06
N ARG A 60 -7.49 -12.71 -0.82
CA ARG A 60 -6.61 -12.33 0.30
C ARG A 60 -7.37 -11.96 1.57
N GLY A 61 -8.70 -12.12 1.60
CA GLY A 61 -9.56 -11.73 2.73
C GLY A 61 -9.65 -10.22 2.95
N ILE A 62 -9.35 -9.41 1.93
CA ILE A 62 -9.39 -7.95 2.00
C ILE A 62 -10.72 -7.46 1.41
N LEU A 63 -11.45 -6.67 2.19
CA LEU A 63 -12.71 -6.08 1.73
C LEU A 63 -12.44 -4.86 0.85
N THR A 64 -13.13 -4.81 -0.30
CA THR A 64 -13.11 -3.67 -1.21
C THR A 64 -14.46 -2.98 -1.26
N ASN A 65 -14.44 -1.71 -1.62
CA ASN A 65 -15.62 -0.93 -1.95
C ASN A 65 -15.56 -0.57 -3.44
N LYS A 66 -16.59 -0.96 -4.19
CA LYS A 66 -16.66 -0.73 -5.64
C LYS A 66 -17.54 0.48 -5.94
N VAL A 67 -17.02 1.42 -6.72
CA VAL A 67 -17.67 2.67 -7.12
C VAL A 67 -17.66 2.76 -8.64
N PHE A 68 -18.81 2.72 -9.28
CA PHE A 68 -18.94 2.76 -10.75
C PHE A 68 -20.08 3.65 -11.25
N LYS A 69 -20.82 4.29 -10.35
CA LYS A 69 -21.88 5.27 -10.64
C LYS A 69 -21.95 6.33 -9.56
N ASP A 70 -22.46 7.50 -9.90
CA ASP A 70 -22.47 8.65 -9.00
C ASP A 70 -23.11 8.39 -7.62
N PRO A 71 -24.23 7.64 -7.47
CA PRO A 71 -24.78 7.34 -6.13
C PRO A 71 -23.85 6.50 -5.23
N ASP A 72 -22.89 5.74 -5.79
CA ASP A 72 -22.01 4.89 -5.01
C ASP A 72 -21.03 5.72 -4.16
N PHE A 73 -20.79 6.99 -4.53
CA PHE A 73 -19.90 7.89 -3.79
C PHE A 73 -20.35 8.19 -2.36
N SER A 74 -21.64 8.01 -2.05
CA SER A 74 -22.14 8.10 -0.68
C SER A 74 -21.56 7.02 0.25
N ASN A 75 -21.05 5.94 -0.30
CA ASN A 75 -20.50 4.78 0.43
C ASN A 75 -18.96 4.73 0.41
N VAL A 76 -18.29 5.74 -0.13
CA VAL A 76 -16.82 5.78 -0.18
C VAL A 76 -16.27 5.88 1.24
N ASP A 77 -15.49 4.89 1.64
CA ASP A 77 -14.81 4.85 2.92
C ASP A 77 -13.31 5.02 2.70
N LEU A 78 -12.81 6.21 2.96
CA LEU A 78 -11.39 6.55 2.73
C LEU A 78 -10.43 5.90 3.73
N TYR A 79 -10.94 5.28 4.81
CA TYR A 79 -10.11 4.84 5.94
C TYR A 79 -10.10 3.33 6.19
N LYS A 80 -11.18 2.62 5.84
CA LYS A 80 -11.37 1.22 6.27
C LYS A 80 -11.33 0.20 5.15
N ARG A 81 -11.59 0.62 3.91
CA ARG A 81 -11.68 -0.28 2.75
C ARG A 81 -10.85 0.25 1.59
N ILE A 82 -10.41 -0.66 0.75
CA ILE A 82 -9.81 -0.30 -0.52
C ILE A 82 -10.94 0.08 -1.48
N ASN A 83 -10.91 1.29 -2.00
CA ASN A 83 -11.90 1.76 -2.96
C ASN A 83 -11.41 1.46 -4.38
N ILE A 84 -12.28 0.85 -5.18
CA ILE A 84 -12.04 0.58 -6.60
C ILE A 84 -13.03 1.42 -7.41
N PHE A 85 -12.52 2.47 -8.04
CA PHE A 85 -13.30 3.38 -8.88
C PHE A 85 -13.23 2.91 -10.33
N LYS A 86 -14.36 2.50 -10.88
CA LYS A 86 -14.47 1.97 -12.24
C LYS A 86 -15.07 3.03 -13.16
N MET A 87 -14.19 3.80 -13.78
CA MET A 87 -14.58 4.97 -14.58
C MET A 87 -15.49 4.63 -15.74
N ASN A 88 -15.28 3.50 -16.38
CA ASN A 88 -16.06 3.10 -17.56
C ASN A 88 -17.19 2.12 -17.24
N GLY A 89 -17.58 2.00 -15.94
CA GLY A 89 -18.64 1.10 -15.52
C GLY A 89 -18.14 -0.29 -15.10
N ASP A 90 -19.06 -1.19 -14.81
CA ASP A 90 -18.80 -2.51 -14.24
C ASP A 90 -19.69 -3.59 -14.91
N VAL A 91 -19.15 -4.79 -15.09
CA VAL A 91 -19.89 -5.93 -15.68
C VAL A 91 -21.13 -6.34 -14.92
N SER A 92 -21.27 -5.98 -13.64
CA SER A 92 -22.50 -6.22 -12.88
C SER A 92 -23.65 -5.27 -13.27
N ASN A 93 -23.34 -4.20 -14.01
CA ASN A 93 -24.30 -3.23 -14.54
C ASN A 93 -24.00 -2.91 -16.00
N LEU A 94 -24.39 -3.81 -16.91
CA LEU A 94 -24.08 -3.70 -18.32
C LEU A 94 -24.64 -2.43 -18.97
N ASP A 95 -25.72 -1.88 -18.44
CA ASP A 95 -26.35 -0.64 -18.94
C ASP A 95 -25.51 0.62 -18.66
N GLY A 96 -24.68 0.58 -17.61
CA GLY A 96 -23.78 1.65 -17.24
C GLY A 96 -22.37 1.55 -17.85
N ILE A 97 -22.11 0.62 -18.77
CA ILE A 97 -20.80 0.50 -19.42
C ILE A 97 -20.59 1.62 -20.43
N VAL A 98 -19.47 2.33 -20.31
CA VAL A 98 -19.00 3.37 -21.22
C VAL A 98 -18.01 2.74 -22.20
N ALA A 99 -18.44 2.51 -23.44
CA ALA A 99 -17.63 1.82 -24.44
C ALA A 99 -17.70 2.43 -25.85
N THR A 100 -18.72 3.23 -26.13
CA THR A 100 -18.93 3.84 -27.45
C THR A 100 -18.50 5.31 -27.46
N GLN A 101 -18.31 5.86 -28.66
CA GLN A 101 -18.03 7.29 -28.83
C GLN A 101 -19.13 8.16 -28.19
N SER A 102 -20.39 7.79 -28.40
CA SER A 102 -21.53 8.50 -27.82
C SER A 102 -21.53 8.45 -26.29
N ASP A 103 -21.10 7.34 -25.66
CA ASP A 103 -20.99 7.21 -24.21
C ASP A 103 -19.93 8.19 -23.67
N PHE A 104 -18.77 8.30 -24.36
CA PHE A 104 -17.71 9.24 -23.97
C PHE A 104 -18.12 10.71 -24.18
N GLU A 105 -18.86 11.03 -25.22
CA GLU A 105 -19.39 12.37 -25.45
C GLU A 105 -20.37 12.80 -24.34
N ALA A 106 -21.17 11.86 -23.83
CA ALA A 106 -22.10 12.10 -22.74
C ALA A 106 -21.47 11.97 -21.34
N TYR A 107 -20.19 11.58 -21.24
CA TYR A 107 -19.54 11.21 -19.97
C TYR A 107 -19.56 12.34 -18.95
N THR A 108 -19.25 13.56 -19.35
CA THR A 108 -19.18 14.72 -18.46
C THR A 108 -20.52 15.01 -17.78
N ASP A 109 -21.62 14.71 -18.42
CA ASP A 109 -22.97 14.93 -17.87
C ASP A 109 -23.43 13.72 -17.03
N SER A 110 -23.12 12.51 -17.47
CA SER A 110 -23.59 11.28 -16.84
C SER A 110 -22.73 10.82 -15.63
N HIS A 111 -21.47 11.25 -15.54
CA HIS A 111 -20.50 10.85 -14.52
C HIS A 111 -19.88 12.08 -13.82
N ARG A 112 -20.70 13.09 -13.55
CA ARG A 112 -20.24 14.38 -13.00
C ARG A 112 -19.57 14.24 -11.64
N VAL A 113 -20.12 13.44 -10.74
CA VAL A 113 -19.55 13.22 -9.39
C VAL A 113 -18.24 12.42 -9.49
N MET A 114 -18.19 11.41 -10.36
CA MET A 114 -16.97 10.65 -10.65
C MET A 114 -15.83 11.57 -11.09
N LEU A 115 -16.08 12.47 -12.03
CA LEU A 115 -15.08 13.42 -12.51
C LEU A 115 -14.63 14.43 -11.45
N MET A 116 -15.56 14.96 -10.65
CA MET A 116 -15.24 15.88 -9.55
C MET A 116 -14.32 15.17 -8.54
N PHE A 117 -14.65 13.94 -8.18
CA PHE A 117 -13.85 13.16 -7.22
C PHE A 117 -12.49 12.79 -7.81
N PHE A 118 -12.42 12.39 -9.06
CA PHE A 118 -11.17 12.09 -9.75
C PHE A 118 -10.23 13.31 -9.81
N LYS A 119 -10.74 14.49 -10.17
CA LYS A 119 -9.96 15.74 -10.16
C LYS A 119 -9.46 16.08 -8.75
N ARG A 120 -10.29 15.92 -7.71
CA ARG A 120 -9.86 16.11 -6.32
C ARG A 120 -8.71 15.14 -5.96
N GLU A 121 -8.83 13.87 -6.33
CA GLU A 121 -7.79 12.88 -6.06
C GLU A 121 -6.47 13.21 -6.79
N LEU A 122 -6.53 13.65 -8.04
CA LEU A 122 -5.36 14.10 -8.80
C LEU A 122 -4.67 15.32 -8.14
N ILE A 123 -5.45 16.26 -7.57
CA ILE A 123 -4.91 17.41 -6.85
C ILE A 123 -4.26 17.00 -5.53
N SER A 124 -4.86 16.07 -4.79
CA SER A 124 -4.46 15.75 -3.42
C SER A 124 -3.46 14.61 -3.31
N ASN A 125 -3.31 13.78 -4.33
CA ASN A 125 -2.51 12.56 -4.31
C ASN A 125 -1.59 12.46 -5.52
N THR A 126 -0.51 11.68 -5.37
CA THR A 126 0.32 11.23 -6.47
C THR A 126 -0.26 9.95 -7.05
N PHE A 127 -0.49 9.91 -8.36
CA PHE A 127 -0.95 8.73 -9.08
C PHE A 127 0.21 7.96 -9.68
N LEU A 128 0.07 6.63 -9.69
CA LEU A 128 0.87 5.73 -10.52
C LEU A 128 -0.03 5.08 -11.56
N PHE A 129 0.15 5.46 -12.81
CA PHE A 129 -0.57 4.87 -13.94
C PHE A 129 0.14 3.61 -14.43
N ILE A 130 -0.60 2.51 -14.56
CA ILE A 130 -0.09 1.22 -15.01
C ILE A 130 -0.99 0.69 -16.13
N GLY A 131 -0.39 0.40 -17.29
CA GLY A 131 -1.13 -0.12 -18.45
C GLY A 131 -2.10 0.89 -19.09
N TYR A 132 -1.95 2.18 -18.79
CA TYR A 132 -2.75 3.25 -19.36
C TYR A 132 -2.02 3.91 -20.53
N SER A 133 -2.68 3.99 -21.67
CA SER A 133 -2.04 4.43 -22.93
C SER A 133 -2.01 5.94 -23.14
N PHE A 134 -2.75 6.71 -22.33
CA PHE A 134 -2.97 8.16 -22.52
C PHE A 134 -3.52 8.56 -23.89
N THR A 135 -4.20 7.64 -24.56
CA THR A 135 -4.92 7.91 -25.80
C THR A 135 -6.36 8.38 -25.56
N ASP A 136 -6.85 8.21 -24.34
CA ASP A 136 -8.13 8.68 -23.88
C ASP A 136 -8.00 10.13 -23.39
N HIS A 137 -8.82 11.02 -23.95
CA HIS A 137 -8.78 12.43 -23.61
C HIS A 137 -9.28 12.74 -22.20
N LEU A 138 -10.11 11.89 -21.60
CA LEU A 138 -10.76 12.18 -20.31
C LEU A 138 -9.76 12.47 -19.19
N VAL A 139 -8.76 11.61 -19.03
CA VAL A 139 -7.72 11.76 -18.00
C VAL A 139 -6.79 12.92 -18.34
N LEU A 140 -6.40 13.05 -19.62
CA LEU A 140 -5.53 14.14 -20.08
C LEU A 140 -6.20 15.50 -19.93
N ASP A 141 -7.50 15.62 -20.20
CA ASP A 141 -8.25 16.85 -20.02
C ASP A 141 -8.30 17.26 -18.54
N CYS A 142 -8.54 16.30 -17.62
CA CYS A 142 -8.47 16.56 -16.18
C CYS A 142 -7.10 17.05 -15.74
N LEU A 143 -6.02 16.40 -16.18
CA LEU A 143 -4.65 16.77 -15.84
C LEU A 143 -4.28 18.15 -16.44
N SER A 144 -4.63 18.38 -17.70
CA SER A 144 -4.41 19.67 -18.38
C SER A 144 -5.12 20.82 -17.67
N GLU A 145 -6.36 20.59 -17.23
CA GLU A 145 -7.12 21.58 -16.46
C GLU A 145 -6.44 21.88 -15.11
N ILE A 146 -6.01 20.86 -14.38
CA ILE A 146 -5.33 21.01 -13.10
C ILE A 146 -4.01 21.76 -13.27
N THR A 147 -3.17 21.34 -14.23
CA THR A 147 -1.88 21.99 -14.50
C THR A 147 -2.06 23.46 -14.92
N ARG A 148 -3.10 23.76 -15.69
CA ARG A 148 -3.40 25.14 -16.10
C ARG A 148 -3.77 26.04 -14.92
N TYR A 149 -4.47 25.51 -13.88
CA TYR A 149 -4.88 26.31 -12.73
C TYR A 149 -3.82 26.36 -11.62
N LEU A 150 -3.09 25.29 -11.40
CA LEU A 150 -2.13 25.18 -10.31
C LEU A 150 -0.68 25.43 -10.74
N GLY A 151 -0.39 25.39 -12.04
CA GLY A 151 0.95 25.55 -12.58
C GLY A 151 1.93 24.57 -11.96
N GLU A 152 3.10 25.07 -11.57
CA GLU A 152 4.16 24.27 -10.95
C GLU A 152 3.80 23.73 -9.54
N SER A 153 2.71 24.24 -8.94
CA SER A 153 2.20 23.73 -7.66
C SER A 153 1.39 22.44 -7.80
N SER A 154 1.10 21.98 -9.03
CA SER A 154 0.43 20.70 -9.25
C SER A 154 1.35 19.52 -8.94
N ASN A 155 0.76 18.43 -8.43
CA ASN A 155 1.51 17.22 -8.13
C ASN A 155 2.11 16.59 -9.39
N TYR A 156 3.29 16.00 -9.23
CA TYR A 156 3.79 15.06 -10.22
C TYR A 156 3.11 13.70 -10.03
N HIS A 157 2.72 13.10 -11.16
CA HIS A 157 2.24 11.73 -11.26
C HIS A 157 3.29 10.86 -11.95
N TYR A 158 3.11 9.55 -11.92
CA TYR A 158 4.06 8.62 -12.51
C TYR A 158 3.34 7.62 -13.41
N THR A 159 4.02 7.15 -14.44
CA THR A 159 3.56 6.04 -15.27
C THR A 159 4.69 5.08 -15.57
N ILE A 160 4.36 3.79 -15.73
CA ILE A 160 5.29 2.77 -16.22
C ILE A 160 4.85 2.43 -17.62
N MET A 161 5.72 2.66 -18.61
CA MET A 161 5.42 2.47 -20.01
C MET A 161 6.52 1.64 -20.70
N LYS A 162 6.10 0.84 -21.67
CA LYS A 162 7.06 0.18 -22.56
C LYS A 162 7.67 1.21 -23.50
N ASN A 163 8.99 1.18 -23.63
CA ASN A 163 9.74 2.00 -24.56
C ASN A 163 9.44 1.56 -26.01
N ASP A 164 8.76 2.39 -26.77
CA ASP A 164 8.53 2.12 -28.19
C ASP A 164 9.65 2.69 -29.05
N LYS A 165 10.72 1.90 -29.18
CA LYS A 165 11.90 2.23 -30.02
C LYS A 165 11.59 2.33 -31.52
N LYS A 166 10.38 1.90 -31.96
CA LYS A 166 9.98 1.91 -33.37
C LYS A 166 9.24 3.18 -33.75
N ASP A 167 8.63 3.85 -32.79
CA ASP A 167 7.94 5.11 -33.02
C ASP A 167 8.92 6.29 -32.89
N PRO A 168 9.22 7.01 -34.00
CA PRO A 168 10.13 8.16 -33.94
C PRO A 168 9.60 9.32 -33.13
N TYR A 169 8.28 9.36 -32.88
CA TYR A 169 7.62 10.42 -32.11
C TYR A 169 7.46 10.09 -30.64
N PHE A 170 7.75 8.85 -30.22
CA PHE A 170 7.57 8.40 -28.84
C PHE A 170 8.31 9.29 -27.81
N LYS A 171 9.52 9.73 -28.15
CA LYS A 171 10.27 10.65 -27.29
C LYS A 171 9.52 11.96 -27.03
N TYR A 172 8.92 12.53 -28.06
CA TYR A 172 8.16 13.78 -27.93
C TYR A 172 6.86 13.58 -27.12
N PHE A 173 6.24 12.42 -27.26
CA PHE A 173 5.09 12.04 -26.44
C PHE A 173 5.47 11.95 -24.96
N VAL A 174 6.58 11.31 -24.62
CA VAL A 174 7.09 11.24 -23.24
C VAL A 174 7.39 12.64 -22.69
N GLU A 175 8.04 13.50 -23.47
CA GLU A 175 8.32 14.90 -23.10
C GLU A 175 7.03 15.72 -22.90
N ASP A 176 5.99 15.47 -23.71
CA ASP A 176 4.70 16.15 -23.58
C ASP A 176 3.97 15.72 -22.30
N LEU A 177 4.00 14.42 -21.96
CA LEU A 177 3.45 13.93 -20.69
C LEU A 177 4.09 14.62 -19.48
N GLU A 178 5.41 14.83 -19.50
CA GLU A 178 6.09 15.47 -18.39
C GLU A 178 5.82 16.99 -18.33
N LYS A 179 5.94 17.68 -19.47
CA LYS A 179 5.88 19.15 -19.50
C LYS A 179 4.47 19.71 -19.38
N ARG A 180 3.47 19.04 -19.97
CA ARG A 180 2.08 19.52 -20.00
C ARG A 180 1.18 18.91 -18.93
N TYR A 181 1.49 17.67 -18.51
CA TYR A 181 0.60 16.92 -17.63
C TYR A 181 1.24 16.55 -16.30
N HIS A 182 2.52 16.93 -16.09
CA HIS A 182 3.31 16.59 -14.91
C HIS A 182 3.35 15.07 -14.62
N ILE A 183 3.46 14.27 -15.69
CA ILE A 183 3.59 12.81 -15.59
C ILE A 183 5.03 12.40 -15.90
N ARG A 184 5.73 11.88 -14.90
CA ARG A 184 7.05 11.27 -15.07
C ARG A 184 6.93 9.85 -15.55
N VAL A 185 7.68 9.52 -16.59
CA VAL A 185 7.61 8.23 -17.27
C VAL A 185 8.79 7.35 -16.89
N LEU A 186 8.51 6.19 -16.29
CA LEU A 186 9.48 5.12 -16.12
C LEU A 186 9.36 4.17 -17.32
N LEU A 187 10.41 4.10 -18.12
CA LEU A 187 10.45 3.26 -19.30
C LEU A 187 10.97 1.86 -18.96
N VAL A 188 10.26 0.84 -19.43
CA VAL A 188 10.67 -0.57 -19.40
C VAL A 188 10.84 -1.08 -20.85
N ASP A 189 11.69 -2.05 -21.06
CA ASP A 189 11.84 -2.65 -22.42
C ASP A 189 10.70 -3.61 -22.76
N LYS A 190 10.12 -4.26 -21.73
CA LYS A 190 9.02 -5.22 -21.86
C LYS A 190 7.99 -5.05 -20.76
N TYR A 191 6.73 -5.34 -21.05
CA TYR A 191 5.66 -5.29 -20.04
C TYR A 191 5.85 -6.30 -18.90
N GLU A 192 6.54 -7.40 -19.15
CA GLU A 192 6.87 -8.45 -18.18
C GLU A 192 7.83 -7.96 -17.08
N GLU A 193 8.46 -6.80 -17.24
CA GLU A 193 9.33 -6.18 -16.24
C GLU A 193 8.54 -5.38 -15.18
N ILE A 194 7.27 -5.01 -15.46
CA ILE A 194 6.46 -4.19 -14.53
C ILE A 194 6.27 -4.87 -13.18
N PRO A 195 6.00 -6.18 -13.05
CA PRO A 195 5.94 -6.84 -11.74
C PRO A 195 7.19 -6.65 -10.90
N ALA A 196 8.37 -6.76 -11.51
CA ALA A 196 9.65 -6.56 -10.81
C ALA A 196 9.82 -5.10 -10.32
N VAL A 197 9.38 -4.11 -11.11
CA VAL A 197 9.37 -2.69 -10.69
C VAL A 197 8.44 -2.49 -9.49
N LEU A 198 7.26 -3.11 -9.51
CA LEU A 198 6.32 -3.03 -8.38
C LEU A 198 6.85 -3.75 -7.13
N ALA A 199 7.55 -4.87 -7.30
CA ALA A 199 8.21 -5.57 -6.20
C ALA A 199 9.30 -4.70 -5.56
N ASP A 200 10.18 -4.04 -6.35
CA ASP A 200 11.16 -3.09 -5.84
C ASP A 200 10.51 -1.91 -5.11
N LEU A 201 9.43 -1.35 -5.68
CA LEU A 201 8.66 -0.29 -5.01
C LEU A 201 8.11 -0.76 -3.66
N ASN A 202 7.54 -1.96 -3.61
CA ASN A 202 7.01 -2.54 -2.39
C ASN A 202 8.12 -2.77 -1.34
N ASP A 203 9.28 -3.26 -1.76
CA ASP A 203 10.43 -3.45 -0.86
C ASP A 203 10.93 -2.11 -0.31
N ARG A 204 11.01 -1.07 -1.12
CA ARG A 204 11.34 0.29 -0.65
C ARG A 204 10.33 0.83 0.36
N ILE A 205 9.02 0.57 0.15
CA ILE A 205 7.97 0.94 1.10
C ILE A 205 8.10 0.15 2.41
N ARG A 206 8.45 -1.14 2.34
CA ARG A 206 8.71 -1.98 3.52
C ARG A 206 9.94 -1.52 4.28
N CYS A 207 11.02 -1.18 3.59
CA CYS A 207 12.24 -0.67 4.20
C CYS A 207 12.01 0.59 5.06
N LYS A 208 10.96 1.36 4.77
CA LYS A 208 10.55 2.51 5.59
C LYS A 208 9.75 2.14 6.85
N LYS A 209 9.49 0.87 7.12
CA LYS A 209 8.78 0.39 8.32
C LYS A 209 9.73 -0.40 9.20
N VAL A 210 9.84 0.02 10.46
CA VAL A 210 10.68 -0.62 11.48
C VAL A 210 9.79 -1.24 12.55
N PHE A 211 9.91 -2.55 12.71
CA PHE A 211 9.23 -3.28 13.78
C PHE A 211 10.04 -3.16 15.07
N PHE A 212 9.38 -2.79 16.16
CA PHE A 212 9.97 -2.73 17.48
C PHE A 212 9.42 -3.86 18.35
N SER A 213 10.30 -4.78 18.71
CA SER A 213 10.03 -5.89 19.61
C SER A 213 10.69 -5.62 20.94
N GLY A 214 9.91 -5.67 22.01
CA GLY A 214 10.43 -5.48 23.36
C GLY A 214 9.33 -5.52 24.42
N ALA A 215 9.65 -6.14 25.54
CA ALA A 215 8.74 -6.19 26.68
C ALA A 215 9.54 -6.46 27.96
N PHE A 216 9.08 -5.92 29.09
CA PHE A 216 9.52 -6.31 30.42
C PHE A 216 8.36 -6.19 31.41
N SER A 217 8.31 -7.11 32.39
CA SER A 217 7.20 -7.24 33.33
C SER A 217 7.54 -6.69 34.71
N ALA A 218 8.76 -6.97 35.20
CA ALA A 218 9.17 -6.55 36.53
C ALA A 218 9.45 -5.04 36.56
N TYR A 219 8.93 -4.36 37.58
CA TYR A 219 9.32 -2.98 37.85
C TYR A 219 10.75 -2.93 38.37
N ASN A 220 11.58 -2.18 37.66
CA ASN A 220 12.93 -1.83 38.11
C ASN A 220 13.20 -0.41 37.62
N GLN A 221 13.55 0.49 38.51
CA GLN A 221 13.72 1.91 38.20
C GLN A 221 14.75 2.12 37.07
N SER A 222 15.87 1.42 37.11
CA SER A 222 16.91 1.56 36.08
C SER A 222 16.42 1.12 34.68
N ILE A 223 15.64 0.03 34.60
CA ILE A 223 15.05 -0.44 33.33
C ILE A 223 14.02 0.55 32.83
N GLU A 224 13.18 1.08 33.72
CA GLU A 224 12.17 2.09 33.38
C GLU A 224 12.83 3.37 32.84
N GLU A 225 13.81 3.92 33.54
CA GLU A 225 14.54 5.12 33.09
C GLU A 225 15.23 4.90 31.76
N TYR A 226 15.88 3.75 31.57
CA TYR A 226 16.50 3.40 30.30
C TYR A 226 15.44 3.26 29.19
N SER A 227 14.33 2.57 29.45
CA SER A 227 13.24 2.39 28.50
C SER A 227 12.63 3.74 28.08
N HIS A 228 12.41 4.66 29.01
CA HIS A 228 11.94 6.01 28.71
C HIS A 228 12.94 6.79 27.86
N GLY A 229 14.22 6.80 28.24
CA GLY A 229 15.29 7.47 27.50
C GLY A 229 15.46 6.93 26.09
N PHE A 230 15.53 5.60 25.95
CA PHE A 230 15.62 4.93 24.65
C PHE A 230 14.40 5.19 23.79
N SER A 231 13.19 5.00 24.33
CA SER A 231 11.94 5.19 23.56
C SER A 231 11.79 6.61 23.05
N ARG A 232 12.12 7.62 23.86
CA ARG A 232 12.09 9.04 23.44
C ARG A 232 13.04 9.30 22.29
N HIS A 233 14.28 8.84 22.41
CA HIS A 233 15.32 9.09 21.40
C HIS A 233 15.02 8.36 20.10
N VAL A 234 14.70 7.07 20.16
CA VAL A 234 14.48 6.26 18.97
C VAL A 234 13.19 6.67 18.24
N ALA A 235 12.13 7.01 18.97
CA ALA A 235 10.89 7.48 18.36
C ALA A 235 11.12 8.75 17.54
N SER A 236 11.77 9.77 18.14
CA SER A 236 12.06 11.02 17.44
C SER A 236 13.00 10.81 16.25
N SER A 237 14.08 10.02 16.40
CA SER A 237 15.05 9.80 15.34
C SER A 237 14.46 9.04 14.15
N VAL A 238 13.68 7.98 14.40
CA VAL A 238 13.06 7.15 13.38
C VAL A 238 12.00 7.95 12.61
N LEU A 239 11.16 8.71 13.33
CA LEU A 239 10.10 9.50 12.70
C LEU A 239 10.67 10.73 11.95
N ALA A 240 11.69 11.39 12.47
CA ALA A 240 12.38 12.49 11.79
C ALA A 240 13.05 12.04 10.48
N ALA A 241 13.50 10.80 10.40
CA ALA A 241 14.08 10.20 9.20
C ALA A 241 13.01 9.65 8.22
N ASP A 242 11.74 9.97 8.41
CA ASP A 242 10.62 9.52 7.60
C ASP A 242 10.45 7.98 7.57
N TYR A 243 10.83 7.32 8.68
CA TYR A 243 10.49 5.92 8.89
C TYR A 243 9.19 5.81 9.71
N ARG A 244 8.54 4.66 9.63
CA ARG A 244 7.31 4.34 10.35
C ARG A 244 7.62 3.37 11.48
N ILE A 245 7.05 3.63 12.64
CA ILE A 245 7.15 2.74 13.80
C ILE A 245 6.03 1.71 13.74
N VAL A 246 6.39 0.43 13.86
CA VAL A 246 5.45 -0.68 13.95
C VAL A 246 5.67 -1.40 15.28
N ASN A 247 4.60 -1.56 16.07
CA ASN A 247 4.68 -2.17 17.41
C ASN A 247 3.47 -3.04 17.73
N GLY A 248 3.71 -4.17 18.41
CA GLY A 248 2.69 -5.12 18.87
C GLY A 248 2.12 -4.83 20.26
N ILE A 249 2.41 -3.70 20.86
CA ILE A 249 2.11 -3.33 22.27
C ILE A 249 2.77 -4.31 23.26
N GLY A 250 4.09 -4.40 23.23
CA GLY A 250 4.85 -5.10 24.26
C GLY A 250 4.67 -4.44 25.64
N ARG A 251 4.62 -5.25 26.69
CA ARG A 251 4.42 -4.77 28.06
C ARG A 251 5.45 -3.68 28.41
N ARG A 252 5.00 -2.56 28.99
CA ARG A 252 5.78 -1.37 29.39
C ARG A 252 6.52 -0.72 28.22
N PHE A 253 7.54 -1.36 27.64
CA PHE A 253 8.33 -0.78 26.56
C PHE A 253 7.45 -0.31 25.37
N GLY A 254 6.53 -1.16 24.90
CA GLY A 254 5.62 -0.78 23.80
C GLY A 254 4.80 0.47 24.14
N THR A 255 4.33 0.59 25.38
CA THR A 255 3.58 1.76 25.85
C THR A 255 4.45 3.02 25.88
N HIS A 256 5.71 2.91 26.36
CA HIS A 256 6.65 4.05 26.36
C HIS A 256 6.95 4.51 24.92
N LEU A 257 7.27 3.57 24.03
CA LEU A 257 7.56 3.88 22.63
C LEU A 257 6.38 4.56 21.93
N ILE A 258 5.17 4.03 22.10
CA ILE A 258 3.94 4.60 21.53
C ILE A 258 3.69 6.01 22.10
N GLY A 259 3.85 6.20 23.40
CA GLY A 259 3.67 7.49 24.06
C GLY A 259 4.59 8.56 23.48
N TYR A 260 5.90 8.29 23.42
CA TYR A 260 6.87 9.25 22.86
C TYR A 260 6.74 9.44 21.34
N ALA A 261 6.36 8.43 20.59
CA ALA A 261 6.06 8.58 19.17
C ALA A 261 4.86 9.51 18.95
N THR A 262 3.80 9.33 19.74
CA THR A 262 2.60 10.18 19.67
C THR A 262 2.91 11.62 20.09
N GLU A 263 3.69 11.80 21.18
CA GLU A 263 4.15 13.12 21.62
C GLU A 263 4.96 13.84 20.54
N TYR A 264 5.89 13.14 19.89
CA TYR A 264 6.69 13.69 18.80
C TYR A 264 5.82 14.12 17.62
N LEU A 265 4.92 13.25 17.14
CA LEU A 265 4.02 13.56 16.02
C LEU A 265 3.11 14.75 16.31
N ALA A 266 2.59 14.84 17.54
CA ALA A 266 1.77 15.96 17.97
C ALA A 266 2.57 17.28 18.00
N LYS A 267 3.82 17.24 18.47
CA LYS A 267 4.72 18.40 18.52
C LYS A 267 5.07 18.92 17.13
N GLU A 268 5.27 18.01 16.18
CA GLU A 268 5.51 18.35 14.76
C GLU A 268 4.22 18.74 14.01
N GLY A 269 3.06 18.76 14.67
CA GLY A 269 1.77 19.11 14.07
C GLY A 269 1.21 18.07 13.10
N ILE A 270 1.72 16.83 13.14
CA ILE A 270 1.31 15.74 12.27
C ILE A 270 0.00 15.15 12.79
N LYS A 271 -1.08 15.32 12.04
CA LYS A 271 -2.43 14.86 12.41
C LYS A 271 -2.70 13.41 12.07
N ASP A 272 -2.08 12.90 10.99
CA ASP A 272 -2.25 11.52 10.53
C ASP A 272 -1.27 10.59 11.24
N ILE A 273 -1.56 10.30 12.51
CA ILE A 273 -0.72 9.46 13.36
C ILE A 273 -0.64 8.03 12.82
N GLU A 274 -1.73 7.48 12.30
CA GLU A 274 -1.82 6.10 11.81
C GLU A 274 -0.89 5.82 10.62
N ARG A 275 -0.55 6.86 9.87
CA ARG A 275 0.40 6.77 8.77
C ARG A 275 1.84 6.52 9.25
N HIS A 276 2.19 7.02 10.44
CA HIS A 276 3.54 7.01 10.99
C HIS A 276 3.73 5.98 12.10
N LEU A 277 2.66 5.69 12.85
CA LEU A 277 2.67 4.78 14.00
C LEU A 277 1.62 3.67 13.79
N ILE A 278 2.09 2.47 13.50
CA ILE A 278 1.25 1.30 13.22
C ILE A 278 1.24 0.41 14.45
N ILE A 279 0.09 0.37 15.14
CA ILE A 279 -0.11 -0.39 16.36
C ILE A 279 -0.98 -1.62 16.05
N ARG A 280 -0.49 -2.82 16.38
CA ARG A 280 -1.22 -4.07 16.15
C ARG A 280 -1.07 -4.99 17.36
N PRO A 281 -1.98 -4.93 18.33
CA PRO A 281 -1.93 -5.79 19.51
C PRO A 281 -2.16 -7.26 19.14
N PHE A 282 -1.42 -8.15 19.83
CA PHE A 282 -1.58 -9.59 19.68
C PHE A 282 -2.55 -10.11 20.74
N VAL A 283 -3.84 -10.06 20.44
CA VAL A 283 -4.90 -10.48 21.38
C VAL A 283 -5.56 -11.75 20.84
N ALA A 284 -5.52 -12.84 21.61
CA ALA A 284 -6.29 -14.02 21.40
C ALA A 284 -6.53 -14.73 22.75
N HIS A 285 -7.74 -15.22 22.98
CA HIS A 285 -8.17 -15.80 24.26
C HIS A 285 -8.81 -17.20 24.12
N ASP A 286 -8.75 -17.79 22.92
CA ASP A 286 -9.32 -19.10 22.63
C ASP A 286 -8.27 -20.22 22.60
N SER A 287 -8.71 -21.46 22.35
CA SER A 287 -7.82 -22.65 22.27
C SER A 287 -6.71 -22.52 21.22
N ASP A 288 -6.89 -21.70 20.20
CA ASP A 288 -5.95 -21.46 19.12
C ASP A 288 -5.16 -20.16 19.29
N ALA A 289 -5.17 -19.58 20.49
CA ALA A 289 -4.60 -18.25 20.77
C ALA A 289 -3.14 -18.11 20.30
N GLU A 290 -2.29 -19.09 20.61
CA GLU A 290 -0.86 -19.02 20.24
C GLU A 290 -0.66 -19.08 18.72
N LYS A 291 -1.42 -19.92 18.01
CA LYS A 291 -1.38 -20.00 16.55
C LYS A 291 -1.83 -18.68 15.91
N LYS A 292 -2.89 -18.09 16.43
CA LYS A 292 -3.40 -16.79 15.95
C LYS A 292 -2.43 -15.64 16.24
N LYS A 293 -1.79 -15.63 17.43
CA LYS A 293 -0.76 -14.65 17.77
C LYS A 293 0.44 -14.78 16.84
N ARG A 294 0.91 -16.01 16.59
CA ARG A 294 2.02 -16.27 15.67
C ARG A 294 1.69 -15.78 14.26
N ALA A 295 0.54 -16.12 13.73
CA ALA A 295 0.10 -15.63 12.40
C ALA A 295 0.01 -14.10 12.33
N ALA A 296 -0.44 -13.44 13.41
CA ALA A 296 -0.47 -11.98 13.50
C ALA A 296 0.94 -11.38 13.53
N ARG A 297 1.91 -12.00 14.28
CA ARG A 297 3.32 -11.62 14.28
C ARG A 297 3.95 -11.77 12.90
N GLU A 298 3.75 -12.91 12.24
CA GLU A 298 4.23 -13.15 10.89
C GLU A 298 3.74 -12.12 9.89
N LYS A 299 2.47 -11.75 9.96
CA LYS A 299 1.86 -10.74 9.10
C LYS A 299 2.42 -9.33 9.34
N ILE A 300 2.59 -8.92 10.60
CA ILE A 300 3.06 -7.56 10.91
C ILE A 300 4.56 -7.41 10.62
N ILE A 301 5.38 -8.38 10.99
CA ILE A 301 6.82 -8.39 10.74
C ILE A 301 7.08 -8.45 9.22
N GLY A 302 6.27 -9.23 8.49
CA GLY A 302 6.35 -9.34 7.03
C GLY A 302 6.21 -8.01 6.29
N GLN A 303 5.54 -7.03 6.89
CA GLN A 303 5.36 -5.70 6.32
C GLN A 303 6.52 -4.74 6.60
N CYS A 304 7.53 -5.14 7.39
CA CYS A 304 8.64 -4.30 7.79
C CYS A 304 9.93 -4.69 7.06
N GLY A 305 10.83 -3.74 6.86
CA GLY A 305 12.17 -3.99 6.33
C GLY A 305 13.17 -4.33 7.42
N ALA A 306 13.01 -3.72 8.60
CA ALA A 306 13.89 -3.94 9.75
C ALA A 306 13.10 -4.26 11.02
N ALA A 307 13.75 -4.93 11.96
CA ALA A 307 13.21 -5.21 13.28
C ALA A 307 14.27 -4.93 14.36
N ILE A 308 13.89 -4.11 15.34
CA ILE A 308 14.70 -3.76 16.49
C ILE A 308 14.22 -4.59 17.68
N PHE A 309 15.15 -5.28 18.35
CA PHE A 309 14.88 -6.12 19.50
C PHE A 309 15.56 -5.54 20.74
N ILE A 310 14.77 -5.30 21.78
CA ILE A 310 15.25 -4.76 23.06
C ILE A 310 14.49 -5.40 24.22
N PHE A 311 15.15 -5.59 25.36
CA PHE A 311 14.56 -6.25 26.55
C PHE A 311 14.13 -7.70 26.27
N GLY A 312 12.98 -8.10 26.73
CA GLY A 312 12.41 -9.45 26.70
C GLY A 312 12.68 -10.20 28.02
N ASP A 313 11.60 -10.52 28.74
CA ASP A 313 11.73 -11.29 29.97
C ASP A 313 12.23 -12.70 29.67
N GLN A 314 13.10 -13.21 30.52
CA GLN A 314 13.44 -14.63 30.60
C GLN A 314 12.41 -15.35 31.48
N ASP A 315 12.22 -16.65 31.28
CA ASP A 315 11.43 -17.45 32.19
C ASP A 315 12.14 -17.62 33.54
N HIS A 316 11.45 -18.23 34.53
CA HIS A 316 11.99 -18.47 35.87
C HIS A 316 13.25 -19.34 35.89
N ASN A 317 13.53 -20.05 34.80
CA ASN A 317 14.70 -20.91 34.62
C ASN A 317 15.82 -20.27 33.79
N GLY A 318 15.67 -18.99 33.42
CA GLY A 318 16.61 -18.29 32.55
C GLY A 318 16.55 -18.76 31.08
N GLN A 319 15.50 -19.46 30.66
CA GLN A 319 15.32 -19.91 29.30
C GLN A 319 14.59 -18.85 28.46
N ASN A 320 15.06 -18.64 27.25
CA ASN A 320 14.55 -17.59 26.35
C ASN A 320 13.42 -18.08 25.42
N ASN A 321 13.14 -19.39 25.42
CA ASN A 321 12.32 -20.03 24.38
C ASN A 321 10.81 -19.73 24.47
N THR A 322 10.34 -19.17 25.59
CA THR A 322 8.92 -18.82 25.81
C THR A 322 8.62 -17.33 25.67
N SER A 323 9.65 -16.52 25.41
CA SER A 323 9.50 -15.08 25.25
C SER A 323 8.88 -14.73 23.89
N GLY A 324 7.85 -13.88 23.90
CA GLY A 324 7.30 -13.32 22.65
C GLY A 324 8.34 -12.57 21.81
N VAL A 325 9.35 -11.98 22.46
CA VAL A 325 10.47 -11.29 21.79
C VAL A 325 11.33 -12.28 21.03
N MET A 326 11.59 -13.50 21.59
CA MET A 326 12.34 -14.53 20.89
C MET A 326 11.58 -15.10 19.70
N GLU A 327 10.27 -15.31 19.83
CA GLU A 327 9.43 -15.76 18.71
C GLU A 327 9.42 -14.73 17.57
N GLU A 328 9.29 -13.44 17.89
CA GLU A 328 9.35 -12.35 16.93
C GLU A 328 10.73 -12.27 16.23
N PHE A 329 11.81 -12.54 16.96
CA PHE A 329 13.16 -12.62 16.38
C PHE A 329 13.26 -13.80 15.37
N GLU A 330 12.78 -14.97 15.73
CA GLU A 330 12.80 -16.14 14.82
C GLU A 330 11.97 -15.88 13.55
N ILE A 331 10.81 -15.22 13.69
CA ILE A 331 9.98 -14.82 12.54
C ILE A 331 10.74 -13.80 11.67
N ALA A 332 11.36 -12.79 12.26
CA ALA A 332 12.12 -11.78 11.52
C ALA A 332 13.30 -12.43 10.76
N ARG A 333 13.99 -13.37 11.38
CA ARG A 333 15.08 -14.13 10.77
C ARG A 333 14.59 -14.98 9.60
N GLN A 334 13.50 -15.74 9.77
CA GLN A 334 12.90 -16.55 8.71
C GLN A 334 12.42 -15.72 7.52
N GLN A 335 12.00 -14.48 7.77
CA GLN A 335 11.54 -13.54 6.75
C GLN A 335 12.65 -12.63 6.22
N HIS A 336 13.91 -12.91 6.52
CA HIS A 336 15.09 -12.17 6.04
C HIS A 336 15.02 -10.66 6.31
N LYS A 337 14.59 -10.27 7.52
CA LYS A 337 14.55 -8.86 7.91
C LYS A 337 15.91 -8.39 8.40
N THR A 338 16.21 -7.10 8.22
CA THR A 338 17.35 -6.47 8.88
C THR A 338 17.12 -6.50 10.39
N ILE A 339 17.96 -7.23 11.12
CA ILE A 339 17.83 -7.43 12.56
C ILE A 339 18.78 -6.48 13.30
N ILE A 340 18.26 -5.68 14.19
CA ILE A 340 19.00 -4.72 15.01
C ILE A 340 18.77 -5.06 16.49
N PRO A 341 19.65 -5.87 17.10
CA PRO A 341 19.54 -6.19 18.52
C PRO A 341 20.13 -5.10 19.38
N ILE A 342 19.42 -4.72 20.44
CA ILE A 342 19.90 -3.81 21.48
C ILE A 342 20.06 -4.62 22.76
N ALA A 343 21.27 -5.05 23.03
CA ALA A 343 21.55 -5.88 24.20
C ALA A 343 21.24 -5.16 25.51
N TYR A 344 20.41 -5.77 26.36
CA TYR A 344 20.21 -5.33 27.74
C TYR A 344 20.54 -6.49 28.69
N PRO A 345 21.46 -6.28 29.66
CA PRO A 345 21.94 -7.38 30.52
C PRO A 345 20.80 -8.13 31.23
N GLY A 346 20.85 -9.46 31.22
CA GLY A 346 19.85 -10.31 31.87
C GLY A 346 18.51 -10.40 31.13
N MET A 347 18.43 -9.92 29.89
CA MET A 347 17.23 -9.96 29.05
C MET A 347 17.45 -10.77 27.77
N VAL A 348 16.36 -11.20 27.14
CA VAL A 348 16.36 -11.97 25.88
C VAL A 348 17.13 -11.27 24.76
N SER A 349 17.08 -9.94 24.72
CA SER A 349 17.82 -9.15 23.72
C SER A 349 19.33 -9.35 23.78
N SER A 350 19.92 -9.65 24.95
CA SER A 350 21.34 -10.01 25.06
C SER A 350 21.65 -11.34 24.40
N SER A 351 20.73 -12.30 24.51
CA SER A 351 20.87 -13.60 23.81
C SER A 351 20.75 -13.43 22.29
N ILE A 352 19.82 -12.60 21.85
CA ILE A 352 19.67 -12.25 20.41
C ILE A 352 20.93 -11.57 19.89
N TRP A 353 21.50 -10.62 20.64
CA TRP A 353 22.76 -9.98 20.29
C TRP A 353 23.87 -11.00 20.09
N ASN A 354 24.06 -11.91 21.03
CA ASN A 354 25.08 -12.95 20.95
C ASN A 354 24.88 -13.85 19.72
N MET A 355 23.64 -14.23 19.40
CA MET A 355 23.33 -15.02 18.21
C MET A 355 23.70 -14.26 16.92
N VAL A 356 23.33 -12.99 16.83
CA VAL A 356 23.62 -12.16 15.64
C VAL A 356 25.12 -11.96 15.45
N VAL A 357 25.87 -11.71 16.53
CA VAL A 357 27.34 -11.51 16.47
C VAL A 357 28.08 -12.81 16.17
N GLN A 358 27.68 -13.94 16.76
CA GLN A 358 28.36 -15.23 16.55
C GLN A 358 28.14 -15.80 15.15
N TYR A 359 26.96 -15.65 14.58
CA TYR A 359 26.61 -16.28 13.30
C TYR A 359 26.82 -15.37 12.10
N GLY A 360 27.32 -14.14 12.31
CA GLY A 360 27.69 -13.23 11.25
C GLY A 360 26.53 -13.03 10.25
N PHE A 361 25.31 -12.78 10.73
CA PHE A 361 24.21 -12.45 9.82
C PHE A 361 24.60 -11.17 9.08
N SER A 362 25.01 -11.32 7.83
CA SER A 362 25.27 -10.21 6.94
C SER A 362 23.96 -9.41 6.76
N PHE A 363 24.05 -8.15 7.06
CA PHE A 363 23.02 -7.15 6.88
C PHE A 363 22.79 -6.84 5.40
#